data_7d5df523fa595b33796f76329c0d5a75
#
_entry.id   7d5df523fa595b33796f76329c0d5a75
#
_cell.length_a   1.000
_cell.length_b   1.000
_cell.length_c   1.000
_cell.angle_alpha   90.00
_cell.angle_beta   90.00
_cell.angle_gamma   90.00
#
_symmetry.space_group_name_H-M   'P 1'
#
loop_
_entity.id
_entity.type
_entity.pdbx_description
1 polymer ?
#
loop_
_entity_poly.entity_id
_entity_poly.type
_entity_poly.pdbx_seq_one_letter_code
_entity_poly.pdbx_strand_id
1 'polypeptide(L)'
;MDHLRCVVERITYQNPENGYSVIKCRAKGYSDLVTVVGLMPETHVGAVLSLEGAWKVDPRYGRQFTAEKFEETLPATVLGIEKYLGSGLIKGIGPKFAKKIVQQFGKETLDVIEENPDALIEVPGIGQQRVNRIKESWAEQKEIKNIHERTPDQQRTAS
;
A
#
# COMPACT_ATOMS: atom_id res chain seq x y z
N MET A 1 22.55 5.59 -7.39
CA MET A 1 21.10 5.30 -7.51
C MET A 1 20.36 6.09 -6.45
N ASP A 2 19.29 6.74 -6.85
CA ASP A 2 18.51 7.55 -5.93
C ASP A 2 17.44 6.72 -5.22
N HIS A 3 17.04 7.18 -4.06
CA HIS A 3 15.98 6.56 -3.27
C HIS A 3 14.79 7.51 -3.17
N LEU A 4 13.58 6.95 -3.20
CA LEU A 4 12.37 7.72 -3.02
C LEU A 4 11.37 6.91 -2.21
N ARG A 5 10.85 7.50 -1.16
CA ARG A 5 9.78 6.88 -0.37
C ARG A 5 8.51 7.69 -0.60
N CYS A 6 7.44 7.02 -0.98
CA CYS A 6 6.23 7.72 -1.38
C CYS A 6 4.99 6.89 -1.15
N VAL A 7 3.84 7.57 -1.23
CA VAL A 7 2.53 6.94 -1.13
C VAL A 7 1.82 7.10 -2.47
N VAL A 8 1.28 6.02 -3.00
CA VAL A 8 0.57 6.05 -4.28
C VAL A 8 -0.75 6.77 -4.12
N GLU A 9 -0.91 7.88 -4.84
CA GLU A 9 -2.16 8.64 -4.86
C GLU A 9 -3.05 8.24 -6.03
N ARG A 10 -2.44 7.89 -7.17
CA ARG A 10 -3.18 7.58 -8.38
C ARG A 10 -2.34 6.70 -9.29
N ILE A 11 -2.99 5.76 -9.96
CA ILE A 11 -2.37 4.94 -10.98
C ILE A 11 -2.91 5.44 -12.31
N THR A 12 -2.04 6.03 -13.16
CA THR A 12 -2.45 6.57 -14.43
C THR A 12 -2.39 5.54 -15.55
N TYR A 13 -1.52 4.53 -15.39
CA TYR A 13 -1.40 3.45 -16.36
C TYR A 13 -0.79 2.24 -15.66
N GLN A 14 -1.27 1.06 -16.01
CA GLN A 14 -0.68 -0.19 -15.54
C GLN A 14 -0.90 -1.27 -16.59
N ASN A 15 0.21 -1.86 -17.05
CA ASN A 15 0.15 -2.94 -18.02
C ASN A 15 0.03 -4.26 -17.27
N PRO A 16 -1.09 -4.98 -17.41
CA PRO A 16 -1.29 -6.22 -16.66
C PRO A 16 -0.38 -7.36 -17.10
N GLU A 17 0.19 -7.27 -18.31
CA GLU A 17 1.03 -8.33 -18.82
C GLU A 17 2.45 -8.30 -18.24
N ASN A 18 3.05 -7.12 -18.16
CA ASN A 18 4.43 -7.01 -17.70
C ASN A 18 4.61 -6.24 -16.40
N GLY A 19 3.53 -5.66 -15.87
CA GLY A 19 3.59 -4.92 -14.62
C GLY A 19 4.12 -3.50 -14.74
N TYR A 20 4.41 -3.02 -15.95
CA TYR A 20 4.86 -1.65 -16.14
C TYR A 20 3.77 -0.68 -15.72
N SER A 21 4.13 0.26 -14.88
CA SER A 21 3.16 1.18 -14.29
C SER A 21 3.63 2.62 -14.36
N VAL A 22 2.67 3.53 -14.50
CA VAL A 22 2.89 4.96 -14.35
C VAL A 22 1.98 5.42 -13.23
N ILE A 23 2.57 5.89 -12.15
CA ILE A 23 1.83 6.27 -10.94
C ILE A 23 2.16 7.70 -10.52
N LYS A 24 1.21 8.30 -9.82
CA LYS A 24 1.39 9.61 -9.19
C LYS A 24 1.49 9.39 -7.70
N CYS A 25 2.57 9.83 -7.10
CA CYS A 25 2.87 9.57 -5.70
C CYS A 25 3.06 10.87 -4.92
N ARG A 26 2.71 10.81 -3.65
CA ARG A 26 3.01 11.87 -2.70
C ARG A 26 4.28 11.49 -1.95
N ALA A 27 5.27 12.36 -1.97
CA ALA A 27 6.52 12.13 -1.29
C ALA A 27 6.88 13.32 -0.41
N LYS A 28 7.50 13.03 0.74
CA LYS A 28 7.92 14.07 1.67
C LYS A 28 8.96 14.97 1.02
N GLY A 29 8.78 16.26 1.15
CA GLY A 29 9.69 17.23 0.55
C GLY A 29 9.29 17.69 -0.84
N TYR A 30 8.22 17.14 -1.39
CA TYR A 30 7.70 17.53 -2.71
C TYR A 30 6.29 18.07 -2.56
N SER A 31 6.07 19.29 -3.05
CA SER A 31 4.76 19.94 -2.96
C SER A 31 3.75 19.35 -3.95
N ASP A 32 4.24 18.93 -5.11
CA ASP A 32 3.41 18.34 -6.14
C ASP A 32 3.57 16.82 -6.16
N LEU A 33 2.61 16.14 -6.79
CA LEU A 33 2.71 14.71 -6.97
C LEU A 33 3.89 14.36 -7.86
N VAL A 34 4.62 13.33 -7.48
CA VAL A 34 5.78 12.84 -8.23
C VAL A 34 5.32 11.76 -9.21
N THR A 35 5.71 11.87 -10.47
CA THR A 35 5.45 10.81 -11.44
C THR A 35 6.52 9.74 -11.30
N VAL A 36 6.09 8.50 -11.06
CA VAL A 36 6.98 7.35 -10.95
C VAL A 36 6.63 6.35 -12.03
N VAL A 37 7.63 5.88 -12.75
CA VAL A 37 7.46 4.89 -13.81
C VAL A 37 8.36 3.69 -13.54
N GLY A 38 7.92 2.52 -13.94
CA GLY A 38 8.72 1.30 -13.79
C GLY A 38 7.87 0.05 -13.68
N LEU A 39 8.55 -1.07 -13.49
CA LEU A 39 7.88 -2.35 -13.30
C LEU A 39 7.46 -2.47 -11.83
N MET A 40 6.19 -2.26 -11.56
CA MET A 40 5.63 -2.29 -10.21
C MET A 40 4.31 -3.05 -10.24
N PRO A 41 4.36 -4.37 -10.47
CA PRO A 41 3.14 -5.17 -10.53
C PRO A 41 2.40 -5.13 -9.20
N GLU A 42 1.08 -5.12 -9.29
CA GLU A 42 0.19 -5.15 -8.14
C GLU A 42 0.26 -3.95 -7.20
N THR A 43 0.88 -2.85 -7.65
CA THR A 43 0.80 -1.59 -6.93
C THR A 43 -0.65 -1.10 -6.91
N HIS A 44 -1.03 -0.47 -5.81
CA HIS A 44 -2.40 0.04 -5.63
C HIS A 44 -2.39 1.38 -4.90
N VAL A 45 -3.49 2.10 -5.04
CA VAL A 45 -3.66 3.39 -4.36
C VAL A 45 -3.58 3.17 -2.85
N GLY A 46 -2.82 4.03 -2.18
CA GLY A 46 -2.59 3.94 -0.74
C GLY A 46 -1.34 3.16 -0.36
N ALA A 47 -0.74 2.46 -1.31
CA ALA A 47 0.48 1.70 -1.03
C ALA A 47 1.63 2.65 -0.69
N VAL A 48 2.44 2.26 0.27
CA VAL A 48 3.66 2.98 0.61
C VAL A 48 4.82 2.23 -0.04
N LEU A 49 5.54 2.94 -0.89
CA LEU A 49 6.62 2.33 -1.67
C LEU A 49 7.97 2.92 -1.28
N SER A 50 8.95 2.05 -1.18
CA SER A 50 10.35 2.43 -1.09
C SER A 50 10.97 2.09 -2.43
N LEU A 51 11.48 3.09 -3.11
CA LEU A 51 11.93 2.96 -4.50
C LEU A 51 13.43 3.24 -4.62
N GLU A 52 14.06 2.53 -5.51
CA GLU A 52 15.43 2.81 -5.92
C GLU A 52 15.44 2.99 -7.43
N GLY A 53 16.09 4.03 -7.90
CA GLY A 53 16.14 4.30 -9.32
C GLY A 53 16.82 5.62 -9.61
N ALA A 54 16.35 6.32 -10.62
CA ALA A 54 16.96 7.56 -11.06
C ALA A 54 15.91 8.57 -11.50
N TRP A 55 16.23 9.85 -11.27
CA TRP A 55 15.42 10.94 -11.79
C TRP A 55 15.76 11.13 -13.25
N LYS A 56 14.73 11.26 -14.08
CA LYS A 56 14.87 11.54 -15.50
C LYS A 56 13.93 12.65 -15.89
N VAL A 57 14.29 13.38 -16.93
CA VAL A 57 13.46 14.45 -17.47
C VAL A 57 12.85 14.00 -18.78
N ASP A 58 11.52 13.97 -18.81
CA ASP A 58 10.78 13.68 -20.03
C ASP A 58 10.45 14.99 -20.72
N PRO A 59 10.73 15.12 -22.02
CA PRO A 59 10.46 16.39 -22.75
C PRO A 59 9.00 16.83 -22.72
N ARG A 60 8.07 15.88 -22.58
CA ARG A 60 6.63 16.19 -22.55
C ARG A 60 6.10 16.41 -21.16
N TYR A 61 6.53 15.55 -20.21
CA TYR A 61 5.89 15.46 -18.90
C TYR A 61 6.76 15.98 -17.77
N GLY A 62 7.98 16.39 -18.09
CA GLY A 62 8.89 16.92 -17.09
C GLY A 62 9.60 15.84 -16.28
N ARG A 63 9.88 16.16 -15.04
CA ARG A 63 10.69 15.31 -14.19
C ARG A 63 9.92 14.06 -13.74
N GLN A 64 10.55 12.89 -13.90
CA GLN A 64 9.99 11.62 -13.50
C GLN A 64 11.01 10.81 -12.72
N PHE A 65 10.54 9.98 -11.81
CA PHE A 65 11.40 9.02 -11.13
C PHE A 65 11.23 7.66 -11.81
N THR A 66 12.31 7.13 -12.35
CA THR A 66 12.30 5.81 -12.96
C THR A 66 12.72 4.79 -11.92
N ALA A 67 11.78 3.98 -11.47
CA ALA A 67 12.04 2.99 -10.44
C ALA A 67 12.64 1.73 -11.06
N GLU A 68 13.79 1.31 -10.58
CA GLU A 68 14.44 0.07 -10.98
C GLU A 68 14.14 -1.04 -9.99
N LYS A 69 13.95 -0.66 -8.72
CA LYS A 69 13.56 -1.58 -7.67
C LYS A 69 12.47 -0.95 -6.84
N PHE A 70 11.56 -1.76 -6.35
CA PHE A 70 10.54 -1.26 -5.45
C PHE A 70 10.24 -2.27 -4.35
N GLU A 71 9.82 -1.75 -3.22
CA GLU A 71 9.40 -2.55 -2.09
C GLU A 71 8.18 -1.86 -1.49
N GLU A 72 7.12 -2.62 -1.28
CA GLU A 72 5.94 -2.09 -0.62
C GLU A 72 6.10 -2.28 0.88
N THR A 73 5.90 -1.18 1.62
CA THR A 73 6.01 -1.19 3.07
C THR A 73 4.67 -0.79 3.67
N LEU A 74 4.48 -1.09 4.94
CA LEU A 74 3.28 -0.65 5.63
C LEU A 74 3.39 0.84 5.97
N PRO A 75 2.28 1.57 5.89
CA PRO A 75 2.31 3.00 6.21
C PRO A 75 2.62 3.24 7.68
N ALA A 76 3.40 4.28 7.96
CA ALA A 76 3.79 4.65 9.31
C ALA A 76 3.00 5.83 9.88
N THR A 77 2.30 6.58 9.03
CA THR A 77 1.53 7.73 9.47
C THR A 77 0.05 7.40 9.56
N VAL A 78 -0.64 8.11 10.44
CA VAL A 78 -2.10 7.93 10.61
C VAL A 78 -2.83 8.14 9.30
N LEU A 79 -2.50 9.20 8.56
CA LEU A 79 -3.14 9.47 7.29
C LEU A 79 -2.85 8.38 6.24
N GLY A 80 -1.62 7.90 6.21
CA GLY A 80 -1.24 6.81 5.32
C GLY A 80 -1.98 5.52 5.64
N ILE A 81 -2.14 5.21 6.90
CA ILE A 81 -2.90 4.03 7.35
C ILE A 81 -4.36 4.15 6.90
N GLU A 82 -4.95 5.31 7.07
CA GLU A 82 -6.32 5.55 6.65
C GLU A 82 -6.50 5.32 5.16
N LYS A 83 -5.60 5.87 4.35
CA LYS A 83 -5.65 5.71 2.90
C LYS A 83 -5.43 4.25 2.50
N TYR A 84 -4.51 3.58 3.14
CA TYR A 84 -4.21 2.18 2.87
C TYR A 84 -5.44 1.31 3.11
N LEU A 85 -6.08 1.47 4.26
CA LEU A 85 -7.28 0.70 4.60
C LEU A 85 -8.47 1.06 3.71
N GLY A 86 -8.59 2.34 3.35
CA GLY A 86 -9.72 2.82 2.55
C GLY A 86 -9.61 2.55 1.06
N SER A 87 -8.50 1.98 0.60
CA SER A 87 -8.24 1.77 -0.82
C SER A 87 -9.08 0.64 -1.44
N GLY A 88 -9.77 -0.14 -0.63
CA GLY A 88 -10.52 -1.30 -1.11
C GLY A 88 -9.72 -2.60 -1.04
N LEU A 89 -8.49 -2.53 -0.57
CA LEU A 89 -7.62 -3.68 -0.44
C LEU A 89 -8.15 -4.70 0.57
N ILE A 90 -8.71 -4.20 1.65
CA ILE A 90 -9.27 -5.04 2.71
C ILE A 90 -10.79 -5.05 2.59
N LYS A 91 -11.36 -6.21 2.32
CA LYS A 91 -12.82 -6.36 2.24
C LYS A 91 -13.43 -6.11 3.61
N GLY A 92 -14.53 -5.38 3.64
CA GLY A 92 -15.17 -5.01 4.89
C GLY A 92 -14.74 -3.64 5.40
N ILE A 93 -13.70 -3.04 4.82
CA ILE A 93 -13.27 -1.70 5.16
C ILE A 93 -13.33 -0.81 3.92
N GLY A 94 -14.25 0.15 3.93
CA GLY A 94 -14.26 1.21 2.92
C GLY A 94 -13.64 2.48 3.50
N PRO A 95 -13.60 3.57 2.72
CA PRO A 95 -13.01 4.83 3.21
C PRO A 95 -13.62 5.33 4.51
N LYS A 96 -14.94 5.17 4.66
CA LYS A 96 -15.65 5.62 5.83
C LYS A 96 -15.26 4.85 7.08
N PHE A 97 -15.18 3.53 6.98
CA PHE A 97 -14.76 2.70 8.11
C PHE A 97 -13.28 2.84 8.40
N ALA A 98 -12.47 3.00 7.35
CA ALA A 98 -11.04 3.23 7.53
C ALA A 98 -10.81 4.45 8.42
N LYS A 99 -11.54 5.54 8.17
CA LYS A 99 -11.44 6.74 8.97
C LYS A 99 -11.85 6.50 10.43
N LYS A 100 -12.95 5.78 10.64
CA LYS A 100 -13.43 5.47 12.00
C LYS A 100 -12.44 4.60 12.76
N ILE A 101 -11.89 3.59 12.11
CA ILE A 101 -10.93 2.68 12.72
C ILE A 101 -9.67 3.43 13.14
N VAL A 102 -9.16 4.27 12.24
CA VAL A 102 -7.94 5.04 12.52
C VAL A 102 -8.17 6.09 13.60
N GLN A 103 -9.36 6.67 13.67
CA GLN A 103 -9.70 7.59 14.74
C GLN A 103 -9.69 6.90 16.11
N GLN A 104 -10.08 5.62 16.15
CA GLN A 104 -10.12 4.84 17.37
C GLN A 104 -8.73 4.38 17.81
N PHE A 105 -7.94 3.88 16.88
CA PHE A 105 -6.69 3.20 17.20
C PHE A 105 -5.43 3.96 16.76
N GLY A 106 -5.55 4.98 15.92
CA GLY A 106 -4.42 5.81 15.51
C GLY A 106 -3.31 5.01 14.85
N LYS A 107 -2.09 5.23 15.27
CA LYS A 107 -0.92 4.55 14.71
C LYS A 107 -0.90 3.06 15.00
N GLU A 108 -1.66 2.61 15.97
CA GLU A 108 -1.72 1.21 16.36
C GLU A 108 -2.71 0.40 15.52
N THR A 109 -3.41 1.06 14.59
CA THR A 109 -4.46 0.44 13.80
C THR A 109 -4.01 -0.87 13.12
N LEU A 110 -2.87 -0.86 12.45
CA LEU A 110 -2.40 -2.05 11.75
C LEU A 110 -2.02 -3.17 12.72
N ASP A 111 -1.44 -2.81 13.86
CA ASP A 111 -1.11 -3.79 14.88
C ASP A 111 -2.37 -4.41 15.48
N VAL A 112 -3.41 -3.62 15.67
CA VAL A 112 -4.71 -4.10 16.16
C VAL A 112 -5.30 -5.11 15.16
N ILE A 113 -5.28 -4.79 13.89
CA ILE A 113 -5.83 -5.68 12.87
C ILE A 113 -5.03 -6.99 12.82
N GLU A 114 -3.73 -6.90 12.96
CA GLU A 114 -2.85 -8.07 12.90
C GLU A 114 -2.94 -8.94 14.16
N GLU A 115 -2.87 -8.32 15.32
CA GLU A 115 -2.74 -9.07 16.57
C GLU A 115 -4.05 -9.25 17.33
N ASN A 116 -4.96 -8.28 17.23
CA ASN A 116 -6.22 -8.35 17.99
C ASN A 116 -7.36 -7.75 17.17
N PRO A 117 -7.70 -8.37 16.04
CA PRO A 117 -8.77 -7.83 15.18
C PRO A 117 -10.14 -7.82 15.83
N ASP A 118 -10.36 -8.61 16.87
CA ASP A 118 -11.64 -8.60 17.58
C ASP A 118 -11.92 -7.25 18.27
N ALA A 119 -10.88 -6.48 18.57
CA ALA A 119 -11.05 -5.16 19.14
C ALA A 119 -11.76 -4.19 18.16
N LEU A 120 -11.80 -4.50 16.88
CA LEU A 120 -12.49 -3.68 15.88
C LEU A 120 -13.99 -3.58 16.15
N ILE A 121 -14.55 -4.50 16.90
CA ILE A 121 -15.97 -4.48 17.24
C ILE A 121 -16.34 -3.26 18.08
N GLU A 122 -15.36 -2.63 18.74
CA GLU A 122 -15.57 -1.42 19.51
C GLU A 122 -15.82 -0.22 18.62
N VAL A 123 -15.48 -0.30 17.34
CA VAL A 123 -15.71 0.79 16.38
C VAL A 123 -17.19 0.84 16.01
N PRO A 124 -17.84 2.00 16.11
CA PRO A 124 -19.26 2.11 15.77
C PRO A 124 -19.53 1.65 14.34
N GLY A 125 -20.52 0.79 14.18
CA GLY A 125 -20.90 0.27 12.87
C GLY A 125 -20.20 -1.00 12.45
N ILE A 126 -19.24 -1.48 13.24
CA ILE A 126 -18.55 -2.73 12.95
C ILE A 126 -19.09 -3.82 13.86
N GLY A 127 -19.78 -4.80 13.26
CA GLY A 127 -20.26 -5.97 13.96
C GLY A 127 -19.35 -7.17 13.76
N GLN A 128 -19.71 -8.29 14.38
CA GLN A 128 -18.89 -9.49 14.34
C GLN A 128 -18.69 -10.01 12.91
N GLN A 129 -19.72 -9.94 12.07
CA GLN A 129 -19.60 -10.41 10.69
C GLN A 129 -18.55 -9.62 9.92
N ARG A 130 -18.53 -8.30 10.13
CA ARG A 130 -17.54 -7.43 9.48
C ARG A 130 -16.14 -7.73 10.01
N VAL A 131 -16.01 -7.94 11.31
CA VAL A 131 -14.72 -8.32 11.89
C VAL A 131 -14.21 -9.61 11.25
N ASN A 132 -15.05 -10.60 11.09
CA ASN A 132 -14.67 -11.87 10.47
C ASN A 132 -14.22 -11.66 9.02
N ARG A 133 -14.93 -10.83 8.29
CA ARG A 133 -14.57 -10.51 6.89
C ARG A 133 -13.22 -9.80 6.81
N ILE A 134 -12.97 -8.89 7.73
CA ILE A 134 -11.69 -8.17 7.80
C ILE A 134 -10.56 -9.13 8.11
N LYS A 135 -10.77 -10.05 9.05
CA LYS A 135 -9.78 -11.07 9.40
C LYS A 135 -9.38 -11.90 8.18
N GLU A 136 -10.37 -12.37 7.44
CA GLU A 136 -10.13 -13.20 6.27
C GLU A 136 -9.37 -12.42 5.20
N SER A 137 -9.80 -11.20 4.93
CA SER A 137 -9.18 -10.37 3.91
C SER A 137 -7.76 -9.99 4.27
N TRP A 138 -7.53 -9.66 5.55
CA TRP A 138 -6.19 -9.33 6.02
C TRP A 138 -5.23 -10.52 5.88
N ALA A 139 -5.71 -11.72 6.23
CA ALA A 139 -4.91 -12.93 6.09
C ALA A 139 -4.55 -13.19 4.63
N GLU A 140 -5.48 -12.99 3.70
CA GLU A 140 -5.21 -13.13 2.28
C GLU A 140 -4.17 -12.13 1.79
N GLN A 141 -4.31 -10.87 2.19
CA GLN A 141 -3.37 -9.83 1.77
C GLN A 141 -1.98 -10.07 2.34
N LYS A 142 -1.91 -10.51 3.57
CA LYS A 142 -0.65 -10.84 4.21
C LYS A 142 0.04 -12.00 3.49
N GLU A 143 -0.73 -13.01 3.13
CA GLU A 143 -0.19 -14.16 2.41
C GLU A 143 0.30 -13.77 1.02
N ILE A 144 -0.46 -12.97 0.30
CA ILE A 144 -0.06 -12.47 -1.02
C ILE A 144 1.22 -11.66 -0.91
N LYS A 145 1.31 -10.75 0.06
CA LYS A 145 2.52 -9.95 0.28
C LYS A 145 3.72 -10.80 0.63
N ASN A 146 3.52 -11.82 1.46
CA ASN A 146 4.60 -12.72 1.82
C ASN A 146 5.14 -13.46 0.59
N ILE A 147 4.26 -13.86 -0.32
CA ILE A 147 4.67 -14.50 -1.56
C ILE A 147 5.51 -13.53 -2.39
N HIS A 148 5.10 -12.28 -2.50
CA HIS A 148 5.83 -11.28 -3.27
C HIS A 148 7.14 -10.86 -2.64
N GLU A 149 7.17 -10.77 -1.33
CA GLU A 149 8.37 -10.39 -0.61
C GLU A 149 9.39 -11.50 -0.53
N ARG A 150 8.95 -12.74 -0.62
CA ARG A 150 9.85 -13.89 -0.56
C ARG A 150 10.58 -14.08 -1.87
N THR A 151 11.86 -14.33 -1.75
CA THR A 151 12.65 -14.74 -2.90
C THR A 151 12.32 -16.19 -3.24
N PRO A 152 12.64 -16.63 -4.47
CA PRO A 152 12.48 -18.04 -4.82
C PRO A 152 13.21 -18.99 -3.87
N ASP A 153 14.34 -18.56 -3.34
CA ASP A 153 15.12 -19.36 -2.39
C ASP A 153 14.36 -19.62 -1.11
N GLN A 154 13.70 -18.60 -0.59
CA GLN A 154 12.89 -18.74 0.63
C GLN A 154 11.72 -19.67 0.40
N GLN A 155 11.10 -19.58 -0.75
CA GLN A 155 9.99 -20.45 -1.10
C GLN A 155 10.44 -21.90 -1.19
N ARG A 156 11.60 -22.14 -1.81
CA ARG A 156 12.15 -23.48 -1.89
C ARG A 156 12.50 -24.04 -0.51
N THR A 157 13.03 -23.19 0.34
CA THR A 157 13.39 -23.61 1.68
C THR A 157 12.15 -23.98 2.50
N ALA A 158 11.06 -23.28 2.27
CA ALA A 158 9.81 -23.53 2.97
C ALA A 158 9.15 -24.83 2.52
N SER A 159 9.51 -25.32 1.37
CA SER A 159 8.97 -26.58 0.88
C SER A 159 9.83 -27.76 1.34
#